data_c6afe5982c4fd64e49496213a0e0d52b
#
_entry.id   c6afe5982c4fd64e49496213a0e0d52b
#
_cell.length_a   1.000
_cell.length_b   1.000
_cell.length_c   1.000
_cell.angle_alpha   90.00
_cell.angle_beta   90.00
_cell.angle_gamma   90.00
#
_symmetry.space_group_name_H-M   'P 1'
#
loop_
_entity.id
_entity.type
_entity.pdbx_description
1 polymer ?
#
loop_
_entity_poly.entity_id
_entity_poly.type
_entity_poly.pdbx_seq_one_letter_code
_entity_poly.pdbx_strand_id
1 'polypeptide(L)'
;HCISSAASDVYKRQSLARILTKALNCRNLIEGEPCNDCDSCSEINAGSSIDFQEIDAASRRGISETKELLETIPYLPTSSKYKVYLIDEVHMLTKESFNSLLKTLEEPPPHVIFMFATTEFEQIPPTILSRCLQLNLNSVTVEGLVEQLSKIFSKEKIKFEKSALDL
;
A
#
# COMPACT_ATOMS: atom_id res chain seq x y z
N HIS A 1 -8.75 4.43 -3.79
CA HIS A 1 -7.81 4.05 -4.83
C HIS A 1 -7.37 2.60 -4.60
N CYS A 2 -7.52 1.76 -5.60
CA CYS A 2 -7.12 0.36 -5.56
C CYS A 2 -5.78 0.20 -6.26
N ILE A 3 -4.82 -0.45 -5.59
CA ILE A 3 -3.53 -0.83 -6.19
C ILE A 3 -3.61 -2.32 -6.44
N SER A 4 -3.61 -2.70 -7.72
CA SER A 4 -3.55 -4.10 -8.14
C SER A 4 -2.18 -4.42 -8.73
N SER A 5 -1.55 -5.47 -8.25
CA SER A 5 -0.26 -5.95 -8.74
C SER A 5 -0.39 -7.43 -9.09
N ALA A 6 -0.21 -7.74 -10.37
CA ALA A 6 0.10 -9.11 -10.78
C ALA A 6 1.59 -9.37 -10.54
N ALA A 7 1.87 -10.42 -9.78
CA ALA A 7 3.18 -11.01 -9.53
C ALA A 7 4.27 -10.08 -8.97
N SER A 8 4.46 -10.08 -7.73
CA SER A 8 5.70 -10.28 -7.00
C SER A 8 5.57 -9.77 -5.57
N ASP A 9 6.07 -10.60 -4.67
CA ASP A 9 6.51 -10.29 -3.32
C ASP A 9 5.61 -9.35 -2.49
N VAL A 10 4.97 -9.90 -1.50
CA VAL A 10 4.17 -9.19 -0.46
C VAL A 10 4.89 -7.95 0.04
N TYR A 11 6.20 -8.02 0.23
CA TYR A 11 7.02 -6.89 0.70
C TYR A 11 7.02 -5.68 -0.24
N LYS A 12 6.97 -5.88 -1.55
CA LYS A 12 6.97 -4.77 -2.51
C LYS A 12 5.65 -4.00 -2.47
N ARG A 13 4.53 -4.71 -2.37
CA ARG A 13 3.20 -4.11 -2.32
C ARG A 13 3.01 -3.31 -1.03
N GLN A 14 3.37 -3.91 0.11
CA GLN A 14 3.32 -3.23 1.41
C GLN A 14 4.26 -2.03 1.45
N SER A 15 5.49 -2.16 0.94
CA SER A 15 6.44 -1.04 0.86
C SER A 15 5.90 0.10 0.00
N LEU A 16 5.30 -0.19 -1.16
CA LEU A 16 4.69 0.83 -2.00
C LEU A 16 3.52 1.51 -1.29
N ALA A 17 2.65 0.75 -0.64
CA ALA A 17 1.53 1.31 0.12
C ALA A 17 2.01 2.23 1.24
N ARG A 18 3.07 1.86 1.96
CA ARG A 18 3.71 2.70 2.98
C ARG A 18 4.30 3.98 2.39
N ILE A 19 4.98 3.90 1.25
CA ILE A 19 5.53 5.07 0.55
C ILE A 19 4.40 6.02 0.13
N LEU A 20 3.33 5.49 -0.48
CA LEU A 20 2.16 6.28 -0.87
C LEU A 20 1.47 6.90 0.35
N THR A 21 1.28 6.15 1.43
CA THR A 21 0.70 6.65 2.67
C THR A 21 1.55 7.77 3.26
N LYS A 22 2.87 7.63 3.26
CA LYS A 22 3.79 8.69 3.67
C LYS A 22 3.64 9.92 2.77
N ALA A 23 3.62 9.76 1.46
CA ALA A 23 3.47 10.88 0.52
C ALA A 23 2.14 11.63 0.74
N LEU A 24 1.04 10.92 1.01
CA LEU A 24 -0.28 11.50 1.27
C LEU A 24 -0.34 12.29 2.59
N ASN A 25 0.41 11.86 3.61
CA ASN A 25 0.38 12.38 4.96
C ASN A 25 1.63 13.19 5.35
N CYS A 26 2.62 13.28 4.47
CA CYS A 26 3.85 14.00 4.72
C CYS A 26 3.59 15.51 4.83
N ARG A 27 4.15 16.14 5.88
CA ARG A 27 4.05 17.59 6.07
C ARG A 27 5.03 18.37 5.19
N ASN A 28 6.12 17.73 4.76
CA ASN A 28 7.23 18.35 4.01
C ASN A 28 7.57 17.49 2.79
N LEU A 29 6.67 17.45 1.79
CA LEU A 29 6.95 16.77 0.52
C LEU A 29 8.05 17.50 -0.24
N ILE A 30 9.00 16.75 -0.77
CA ILE A 30 10.09 17.27 -1.63
C ILE A 30 9.91 16.60 -2.99
N GLU A 31 9.56 17.39 -3.99
CA GLU A 31 9.33 16.90 -5.38
C GLU A 31 8.36 15.70 -5.49
N GLY A 32 7.40 15.61 -4.57
CA GLY A 32 6.44 14.50 -4.51
C GLY A 32 6.89 13.29 -3.66
N GLU A 33 8.12 13.31 -3.18
CA GLU A 33 8.64 12.26 -2.28
C GLU A 33 8.43 12.62 -0.80
N PRO A 34 8.12 11.64 0.05
CA PRO A 34 7.99 11.86 1.49
C PRO A 34 9.34 12.19 2.12
N CYS A 35 9.38 13.15 3.02
CA CYS A 35 10.62 13.59 3.67
C CYS A 35 11.29 12.51 4.56
N ASN A 36 10.55 11.48 4.97
CA ASN A 36 10.96 10.41 5.88
C ASN A 36 11.39 10.83 7.29
N ASP A 37 11.25 12.09 7.66
CA ASP A 37 11.78 12.69 8.90
C ASP A 37 10.68 13.31 9.78
N CYS A 38 9.53 13.71 9.22
CA CYS A 38 8.42 14.24 10.02
C CYS A 38 7.73 13.14 10.83
N ASP A 39 6.99 13.55 11.87
CA ASP A 39 6.30 12.63 12.80
C ASP A 39 5.47 11.57 12.06
N SER A 40 4.65 11.99 11.08
CA SER A 40 3.82 11.09 10.30
C SER A 40 4.65 10.06 9.51
N CYS A 41 5.76 10.48 8.88
CA CYS A 41 6.65 9.55 8.18
C CYS A 41 7.32 8.57 9.14
N SER A 42 7.75 9.05 10.30
CA SER A 42 8.41 8.24 11.33
C SER A 42 7.46 7.20 11.93
N GLU A 43 6.23 7.60 12.25
CA GLU A 43 5.18 6.70 12.76
C GLU A 43 4.83 5.59 11.76
N ILE A 44 4.68 5.95 10.45
CA ILE A 44 4.40 4.97 9.41
C ILE A 44 5.58 4.02 9.22
N ASN A 45 6.83 4.51 9.26
CA ASN A 45 8.02 3.66 9.18
C ASN A 45 8.14 2.70 10.37
N ALA A 46 7.79 3.17 11.57
CA ALA A 46 7.80 2.36 12.79
C ALA A 46 6.60 1.40 12.89
N GLY A 47 5.60 1.51 12.00
CA GLY A 47 4.38 0.72 12.08
C GLY A 47 3.49 1.08 13.28
N SER A 48 3.66 2.26 13.86
CA SER A 48 2.93 2.74 15.05
C SER A 48 1.84 3.76 14.72
N SER A 49 1.65 4.09 13.45
CA SER A 49 0.63 5.05 13.03
C SER A 49 -0.79 4.51 13.26
N ILE A 50 -1.61 5.24 13.99
CA ILE A 50 -3.03 4.93 14.21
C ILE A 50 -3.84 5.20 12.94
N ASP A 51 -3.40 6.16 12.13
CA ASP A 51 -4.06 6.59 10.91
C ASP A 51 -3.67 5.75 9.68
N PHE A 52 -2.74 4.81 9.82
CA PHE A 52 -2.40 3.84 8.80
C PHE A 52 -2.58 2.42 9.34
N GLN A 53 -3.58 1.71 8.83
CA GLN A 53 -3.90 0.36 9.24
C GLN A 53 -3.63 -0.63 8.11
N GLU A 54 -2.80 -1.62 8.40
CA GLU A 54 -2.49 -2.73 7.51
C GLU A 54 -3.29 -3.96 7.95
N ILE A 55 -4.07 -4.53 7.06
CA ILE A 55 -4.95 -5.65 7.31
C ILE A 55 -4.61 -6.74 6.30
N ASP A 56 -4.22 -7.88 6.80
CA ASP A 56 -4.03 -9.07 5.97
C ASP A 56 -5.35 -9.85 5.88
N ALA A 57 -5.96 -9.83 4.70
CA ALA A 57 -7.20 -10.54 4.45
C ALA A 57 -7.03 -12.07 4.48
N ALA A 58 -5.82 -12.60 4.33
CA ALA A 58 -5.56 -14.03 4.47
C ALA A 58 -5.76 -14.51 5.91
N SER A 59 -5.39 -13.67 6.89
CA SER A 59 -5.55 -13.94 8.33
C SER A 59 -6.90 -13.48 8.87
N ARG A 60 -7.51 -12.45 8.27
CA ARG A 60 -8.74 -11.79 8.73
C ARG A 60 -9.82 -11.77 7.65
N ARG A 61 -10.29 -12.96 7.26
CA ARG A 61 -11.24 -13.14 6.14
C ARG A 61 -12.68 -12.83 6.47
N GLY A 62 -13.02 -12.77 7.76
CA GLY A 62 -14.38 -12.78 8.25
C GLY A 62 -15.11 -11.44 8.10
N ILE A 63 -16.44 -11.53 8.13
CA ILE A 63 -17.31 -10.35 8.09
C ILE A 63 -17.21 -9.53 9.38
N SER A 64 -16.90 -10.17 10.52
CA SER A 64 -16.72 -9.51 11.81
C SER A 64 -15.56 -8.53 11.79
N GLU A 65 -14.41 -8.96 11.28
CA GLU A 65 -13.20 -8.14 11.18
C GLU A 65 -13.39 -6.98 10.20
N THR A 66 -14.10 -7.25 9.08
CA THR A 66 -14.48 -6.18 8.15
C THR A 66 -15.42 -5.17 8.78
N LYS A 67 -16.38 -5.61 9.60
CA LYS A 67 -17.29 -4.70 10.32
C LYS A 67 -16.55 -3.86 11.35
N GLU A 68 -15.67 -4.44 12.15
CA GLU A 68 -14.82 -3.71 13.09
C GLU A 68 -14.03 -2.60 12.39
N LEU A 69 -13.47 -2.90 11.23
CA LEU A 69 -12.79 -1.90 10.40
C LEU A 69 -13.78 -0.80 9.98
N LEU A 70 -14.95 -1.16 9.45
CA LEU A 70 -15.95 -0.20 8.99
C LEU A 70 -16.44 0.74 10.11
N GLU A 71 -16.51 0.27 11.37
CA GLU A 71 -16.85 1.07 12.53
C GLU A 71 -15.80 2.16 12.84
N THR A 72 -14.55 1.97 12.40
CA THR A 72 -13.48 2.95 12.62
C THR A 72 -13.42 4.04 11.55
N ILE A 73 -14.09 3.84 10.42
CA ILE A 73 -14.03 4.74 9.25
C ILE A 73 -14.63 6.14 9.51
N PRO A 74 -15.76 6.28 10.23
CA PRO A 74 -16.35 7.60 10.47
C PRO A 74 -15.48 8.54 11.32
N TYR A 75 -14.53 7.98 12.07
CA TYR A 75 -13.66 8.79 12.93
C TYR A 75 -12.57 9.49 12.11
N LEU A 76 -12.39 10.77 12.39
CA LEU A 76 -11.34 11.58 11.77
C LEU A 76 -9.93 11.05 12.09
N PRO A 77 -8.94 11.31 11.23
CA PRO A 77 -7.55 11.02 11.54
C PRO A 77 -7.09 11.74 12.80
N THR A 78 -6.19 11.12 13.54
CA THR A 78 -5.70 11.65 14.82
C THR A 78 -4.56 12.66 14.61
N SER A 79 -3.59 12.32 13.76
CA SER A 79 -2.36 13.12 13.55
C SER A 79 -2.08 13.39 12.08
N SER A 80 -2.71 12.66 11.18
CA SER A 80 -2.49 12.67 9.75
C SER A 80 -3.59 13.43 9.01
N LYS A 81 -3.35 13.73 7.71
CA LYS A 81 -4.36 14.33 6.84
C LYS A 81 -5.41 13.31 6.39
N TYR A 82 -4.95 12.10 6.10
CA TYR A 82 -5.78 11.00 5.65
C TYR A 82 -5.61 9.77 6.53
N LYS A 83 -6.72 9.07 6.75
CA LYS A 83 -6.74 7.74 7.34
C LYS A 83 -6.67 6.72 6.22
N VAL A 84 -5.66 5.88 6.22
CA VAL A 84 -5.38 4.95 5.14
C VAL A 84 -5.53 3.51 5.62
N TYR A 85 -6.30 2.73 4.88
CA TYR A 85 -6.51 1.31 5.12
C TYR A 85 -5.89 0.52 3.97
N LEU A 86 -4.82 -0.23 4.25
CA LEU A 86 -4.26 -1.20 3.33
C LEU A 86 -4.85 -2.57 3.63
N ILE A 87 -5.56 -3.14 2.66
CA ILE A 87 -6.04 -4.52 2.73
C ILE A 87 -5.19 -5.34 1.78
N ASP A 88 -4.28 -6.13 2.34
CA ASP A 88 -3.42 -7.03 1.57
C ASP A 88 -4.14 -8.36 1.32
N GLU A 89 -3.84 -8.99 0.19
CA GLU A 89 -4.47 -10.19 -0.33
C GLU A 89 -6.01 -10.09 -0.34
N VAL A 90 -6.53 -8.94 -0.77
CA VAL A 90 -7.95 -8.59 -0.69
C VAL A 90 -8.87 -9.62 -1.35
N HIS A 91 -8.38 -10.41 -2.34
CA HIS A 91 -9.12 -11.50 -2.96
C HIS A 91 -9.53 -12.61 -1.98
N MET A 92 -8.87 -12.67 -0.81
CA MET A 92 -9.19 -13.65 0.24
C MET A 92 -10.40 -13.25 1.09
N LEU A 93 -10.93 -12.04 0.94
CA LEU A 93 -12.16 -11.63 1.63
C LEU A 93 -13.37 -12.43 1.16
N THR A 94 -14.31 -12.68 2.06
CA THR A 94 -15.59 -13.29 1.71
C THR A 94 -16.45 -12.34 0.87
N LYS A 95 -17.42 -12.88 0.13
CA LYS A 95 -18.38 -12.06 -0.63
C LYS A 95 -19.16 -11.10 0.26
N GLU A 96 -19.50 -11.53 1.46
CA GLU A 96 -20.19 -10.71 2.45
C GLU A 96 -19.33 -9.54 2.93
N SER A 97 -18.02 -9.77 3.12
CA SER A 97 -17.04 -8.73 3.47
C SER A 97 -16.91 -7.72 2.34
N PHE A 98 -16.79 -8.16 1.09
CA PHE A 98 -16.79 -7.25 -0.06
C PHE A 98 -18.08 -6.40 -0.14
N ASN A 99 -19.24 -7.03 0.03
CA ASN A 99 -20.52 -6.32 0.00
C ASN A 99 -20.62 -5.27 1.11
N SER A 100 -20.05 -5.54 2.28
CA SER A 100 -20.00 -4.57 3.38
C SER A 100 -19.13 -3.36 3.06
N LEU A 101 -18.06 -3.54 2.29
CA LEU A 101 -17.17 -2.45 1.86
C LEU A 101 -17.78 -1.59 0.74
N LEU A 102 -18.66 -2.16 -0.12
CA LEU A 102 -19.19 -1.47 -1.29
C LEU A 102 -19.84 -0.13 -0.95
N LYS A 103 -20.67 -0.08 0.09
CA LYS A 103 -21.34 1.15 0.52
C LYS A 103 -20.36 2.27 0.83
N THR A 104 -19.28 1.94 1.53
CA THR A 104 -18.24 2.92 1.87
C THR A 104 -17.38 3.32 0.67
N LEU A 105 -17.19 2.39 -0.28
CA LEU A 105 -16.44 2.68 -1.52
C LEU A 105 -17.25 3.51 -2.52
N GLU A 106 -18.57 3.49 -2.43
CA GLU A 106 -19.46 4.34 -3.23
C GLU A 106 -19.43 5.79 -2.76
N GLU A 107 -19.46 5.99 -1.44
CA GLU A 107 -19.47 7.31 -0.80
C GLU A 107 -18.39 7.36 0.29
N PRO A 108 -17.09 7.33 -0.08
CA PRO A 108 -16.02 7.33 0.90
C PRO A 108 -15.94 8.68 1.63
N PRO A 109 -15.75 8.69 2.95
CA PRO A 109 -15.46 9.92 3.67
C PRO A 109 -14.21 10.60 3.08
N PRO A 110 -14.16 11.93 2.99
CA PRO A 110 -13.08 12.65 2.30
C PRO A 110 -11.70 12.46 2.92
N HIS A 111 -11.65 12.03 4.17
CA HIS A 111 -10.42 11.77 4.92
C HIS A 111 -9.96 10.31 4.85
N VAL A 112 -10.68 9.43 4.14
CA VAL A 112 -10.39 7.98 4.09
C VAL A 112 -9.89 7.57 2.72
N ILE A 113 -8.84 6.77 2.72
CA ILE A 113 -8.28 6.17 1.51
C ILE A 113 -8.14 4.67 1.73
N PHE A 114 -8.70 3.89 0.80
CA PHE A 114 -8.49 2.45 0.73
C PHE A 114 -7.39 2.12 -0.27
N MET A 115 -6.51 1.23 0.13
CA MET A 115 -5.51 0.60 -0.74
C MET A 115 -5.74 -0.90 -0.72
N PHE A 116 -6.02 -1.49 -1.87
CA PHE A 116 -6.21 -2.92 -2.03
C PHE A 116 -5.00 -3.52 -2.74
N ALA A 117 -4.39 -4.50 -2.14
CA ALA A 117 -3.30 -5.26 -2.74
C ALA A 117 -3.75 -6.69 -2.99
N THR A 118 -3.38 -7.25 -4.14
CA THR A 118 -3.74 -8.62 -4.51
C THR A 118 -2.74 -9.21 -5.49
N THR A 119 -2.54 -10.52 -5.43
CA THR A 119 -1.86 -11.31 -6.44
C THR A 119 -2.83 -11.81 -7.51
N GLU A 120 -4.13 -11.87 -7.19
CA GLU A 120 -5.16 -12.47 -8.02
C GLU A 120 -6.23 -11.44 -8.38
N PHE A 121 -5.88 -10.56 -9.31
CA PHE A 121 -6.76 -9.48 -9.75
C PHE A 121 -8.12 -9.97 -10.29
N GLU A 122 -8.12 -11.09 -10.98
CA GLU A 122 -9.31 -11.67 -11.60
C GLU A 122 -10.37 -12.13 -10.58
N GLN A 123 -9.97 -12.34 -9.33
CA GLN A 123 -10.90 -12.72 -8.25
C GLN A 123 -11.59 -11.53 -7.59
N ILE A 124 -11.16 -10.29 -7.91
CA ILE A 124 -11.79 -9.09 -7.35
C ILE A 124 -13.10 -8.81 -8.08
N PRO A 125 -14.21 -8.60 -7.36
CA PRO A 125 -15.47 -8.27 -7.99
C PRO A 125 -15.38 -7.02 -8.87
N PRO A 126 -15.95 -7.04 -10.10
CA PRO A 126 -15.94 -5.88 -11.00
C PRO A 126 -16.56 -4.63 -10.37
N THR A 127 -17.50 -4.80 -9.45
CA THR A 127 -18.13 -3.71 -8.68
C THR A 127 -17.14 -2.95 -7.80
N ILE A 128 -16.10 -3.61 -7.29
CA ILE A 128 -15.00 -2.98 -6.56
C ILE A 128 -14.04 -2.32 -7.54
N LEU A 129 -13.62 -3.05 -8.58
CA LEU A 129 -12.64 -2.58 -9.56
C LEU A 129 -13.08 -1.28 -10.27
N SER A 130 -14.37 -1.14 -10.57
CA SER A 130 -14.93 0.06 -11.22
C SER A 130 -14.80 1.33 -10.37
N ARG A 131 -14.57 1.20 -9.07
CA ARG A 131 -14.43 2.31 -8.11
C ARG A 131 -12.98 2.56 -7.69
N CYS A 132 -12.05 1.81 -8.26
CA CYS A 132 -10.64 1.85 -7.88
C CYS A 132 -9.77 2.37 -9.02
N LEU A 133 -8.75 3.14 -8.69
CA LEU A 133 -7.62 3.38 -9.59
C LEU A 133 -6.74 2.13 -9.59
N GLN A 134 -6.57 1.52 -10.75
CA GLN A 134 -5.78 0.30 -10.89
C GLN A 134 -4.33 0.65 -11.23
N LEU A 135 -3.40 0.17 -10.41
CA LEU A 135 -1.97 0.34 -10.60
C LEU A 135 -1.32 -1.03 -10.76
N ASN A 136 -0.81 -1.32 -11.93
CA ASN A 136 -0.08 -2.56 -12.20
C ASN A 136 1.39 -2.40 -11.83
N LEU A 137 1.89 -3.30 -10.99
CA LEU A 137 3.30 -3.35 -10.65
C LEU A 137 4.00 -4.37 -11.58
N ASN A 138 4.85 -3.86 -12.46
CA ASN A 138 5.66 -4.69 -13.34
C ASN A 138 6.96 -5.11 -12.65
N SER A 139 7.57 -6.18 -13.17
CA SER A 139 8.92 -6.55 -12.79
C SER A 139 9.90 -5.45 -13.17
N VAL A 140 10.89 -5.21 -12.32
CA VAL A 140 11.96 -4.26 -12.63
C VAL A 140 12.80 -4.85 -13.75
N THR A 141 13.20 -4.03 -14.73
CA THR A 141 14.09 -4.48 -15.82
C THR A 141 15.48 -4.79 -15.28
N VAL A 142 16.23 -5.63 -15.99
CA VAL A 142 17.61 -5.98 -15.60
C VAL A 142 18.47 -4.72 -15.50
N GLU A 143 18.33 -3.81 -16.46
CA GLU A 143 19.06 -2.53 -16.47
C GLU A 143 18.73 -1.69 -15.21
N GLY A 144 17.47 -1.62 -14.84
CA GLY A 144 17.03 -0.91 -13.64
C GLY A 144 17.56 -1.55 -12.35
N LEU A 145 17.65 -2.88 -12.30
CA LEU A 145 18.28 -3.60 -11.18
C LEU A 145 19.77 -3.30 -11.09
N VAL A 146 20.49 -3.37 -12.20
CA VAL A 146 21.92 -3.06 -12.27
C VAL A 146 22.22 -1.63 -11.83
N GLU A 147 21.42 -0.67 -12.31
CA GLU A 147 21.55 0.74 -11.90
C GLU A 147 21.34 0.91 -10.38
N GLN A 148 20.30 0.30 -9.83
CA GLN A 148 19.99 0.39 -8.41
C GLN A 148 21.05 -0.29 -7.53
N LEU A 149 21.51 -1.47 -7.93
CA LEU A 149 22.60 -2.17 -7.23
C LEU A 149 23.89 -1.35 -7.25
N SER A 150 24.22 -0.74 -8.41
CA SER A 150 25.40 0.13 -8.54
C SER A 150 25.33 1.33 -7.58
N LYS A 151 24.14 1.95 -7.45
CA LYS A 151 23.90 3.04 -6.48
C LYS A 151 24.11 2.58 -5.03
N ILE A 152 23.57 1.40 -4.67
CA ILE A 152 23.69 0.83 -3.33
C ILE A 152 25.17 0.52 -3.02
N PHE A 153 25.87 -0.18 -3.92
CA PHE A 153 27.27 -0.52 -3.72
C PHE A 153 28.16 0.71 -3.58
N SER A 154 27.90 1.76 -4.38
CA SER A 154 28.60 3.02 -4.26
C SER A 154 28.36 3.70 -2.91
N LYS A 155 27.12 3.68 -2.42
CA LYS A 155 26.73 4.27 -1.11
C LYS A 155 27.36 3.51 0.06
N GLU A 156 27.37 2.17 -0.02
CA GLU A 156 27.96 1.29 1.00
C GLU A 156 29.47 1.12 0.85
N LYS A 157 30.09 1.81 -0.14
CA LYS A 157 31.53 1.73 -0.44
C LYS A 157 32.03 0.29 -0.73
N ILE A 158 31.18 -0.56 -1.29
CA ILE A 158 31.50 -1.91 -1.70
C ILE A 158 32.16 -1.85 -3.07
N LYS A 159 33.36 -2.42 -3.23
CA LYS A 159 34.00 -2.57 -4.53
C LYS A 159 33.38 -3.75 -5.27
N PHE A 160 32.92 -3.53 -6.49
CA PHE A 160 32.37 -4.57 -7.35
C PHE A 160 32.86 -4.38 -8.80
N GLU A 161 32.92 -5.45 -9.54
CA GLU A 161 33.18 -5.42 -10.99
C GLU A 161 31.83 -5.34 -11.72
N LYS A 162 31.78 -4.52 -12.78
CA LYS A 162 30.55 -4.40 -13.59
C LYS A 162 30.09 -5.74 -14.15
N SER A 163 31.02 -6.61 -14.54
CA SER A 163 30.74 -7.97 -14.99
C SER A 163 30.03 -8.86 -13.99
N ALA A 164 30.10 -8.56 -12.69
CA ALA A 164 29.37 -9.28 -11.66
C ALA A 164 27.88 -8.91 -11.58
N LEU A 165 27.47 -7.86 -12.29
CA LEU A 165 26.07 -7.41 -12.39
C LEU A 165 25.41 -7.82 -13.72
N ASP A 166 26.20 -8.35 -14.67
CA ASP A 166 25.69 -8.90 -15.94
C ASP A 166 25.14 -10.32 -15.65
N LEU A 167 23.82 -10.39 -15.41
CA LEU A 167 23.06 -11.64 -15.22
C LEU A 167 22.41 -12.07 -16.52
#